data_abf72a21f97ae34e202eff3f5c39f027
#
_entry.id   abf72a21f97ae34e202eff3f5c39f027
#
_cell.length_a   1.000
_cell.length_b   1.000
_cell.length_c   1.000
_cell.angle_alpha   90.00
_cell.angle_beta   90.00
_cell.angle_gamma   90.00
#
_symmetry.space_group_name_H-M   'P 1'
#
loop_
_entity.id
_entity.type
_entity.pdbx_description
1 polymer ?
#
loop_
_entity_poly.entity_id
_entity_poly.type
_entity_poly.pdbx_seq_one_letter_code
_entity_poly.pdbx_strand_id
1 'polypeptide(L)'
;MTKRLHDAVEFRLRGAAAQRGATLIVGLIMIVLITLIVVNAFSLSSSNLKSVGNMQQREETIAAANQAIELVISSAFTTVPVAQTINVDINNDGTNDYAVAVAIPVCVRAMVAGSASGSDVELGSAMSSSNWNTDWDIDATVTDAASGTSVRVRQGVRVLLNDTQKTSVCP
;
A
#
# COMPACT_ATOMS: atom_id res chain seq x y z
N MET A 1 -42.35 -79.83 -12.62
CA MET A 1 -42.48 -78.35 -12.30
C MET A 1 -41.30 -77.85 -11.46
N THR A 2 -40.31 -78.66 -11.18
CA THR A 2 -39.17 -78.39 -10.29
C THR A 2 -37.90 -77.93 -11.03
N LYS A 3 -37.78 -78.10 -12.36
CA LYS A 3 -36.54 -77.77 -13.12
C LYS A 3 -36.36 -76.29 -13.46
N ARG A 4 -37.45 -75.52 -13.51
CA ARG A 4 -37.41 -74.07 -13.81
C ARG A 4 -36.99 -73.17 -12.61
N LEU A 5 -37.11 -73.68 -11.38
CA LEU A 5 -36.69 -72.95 -10.20
C LEU A 5 -35.19 -73.04 -9.94
N HIS A 6 -34.52 -74.07 -10.40
CA HIS A 6 -33.08 -74.21 -10.20
C HIS A 6 -32.29 -73.28 -11.13
N ASP A 7 -32.71 -73.10 -12.40
CA ASP A 7 -32.05 -72.20 -13.35
C ASP A 7 -32.17 -70.72 -12.98
N ALA A 8 -33.25 -70.34 -12.32
CA ALA A 8 -33.47 -68.95 -11.89
C ALA A 8 -32.61 -68.54 -10.68
N VAL A 9 -32.18 -69.49 -9.86
CA VAL A 9 -31.34 -69.25 -8.67
C VAL A 9 -29.87 -69.18 -9.05
N GLU A 10 -29.40 -69.98 -10.05
CA GLU A 10 -28.03 -69.91 -10.51
C GLU A 10 -27.68 -68.63 -11.29
N PHE A 11 -28.67 -68.05 -12.01
CA PHE A 11 -28.44 -66.81 -12.75
C PHE A 11 -28.23 -65.60 -11.83
N ARG A 12 -28.78 -65.64 -10.58
CA ARG A 12 -28.60 -64.55 -9.60
C ARG A 12 -27.25 -64.57 -8.89
N LEU A 13 -26.57 -65.67 -8.82
CA LEU A 13 -25.31 -65.79 -8.08
C LEU A 13 -24.06 -65.40 -8.90
N ARG A 14 -24.17 -65.37 -10.25
CA ARG A 14 -23.05 -64.99 -11.13
C ARG A 14 -22.84 -63.48 -11.24
N GLY A 15 -23.77 -62.64 -10.85
CA GLY A 15 -23.69 -61.17 -10.92
C GLY A 15 -22.89 -60.48 -9.82
N ALA A 16 -22.64 -61.18 -8.69
CA ALA A 16 -22.08 -60.55 -7.51
C ALA A 16 -20.54 -60.59 -7.39
N ALA A 17 -19.88 -61.43 -8.22
CA ALA A 17 -18.43 -61.63 -8.10
C ALA A 17 -17.58 -60.64 -8.93
N ALA A 18 -18.17 -59.95 -9.91
CA ALA A 18 -17.41 -59.10 -10.87
C ALA A 18 -17.27 -57.63 -10.37
N GLN A 19 -17.96 -57.19 -9.30
CA GLN A 19 -17.95 -55.79 -8.88
C GLN A 19 -16.90 -55.45 -7.81
N ARG A 20 -16.20 -56.40 -7.23
CA ARG A 20 -15.24 -56.15 -6.14
C ARG A 20 -13.94 -55.39 -6.59
N GLY A 21 -13.54 -55.47 -7.85
CA GLY A 21 -12.35 -54.79 -8.34
C GLY A 21 -12.60 -53.34 -8.78
N ALA A 22 -13.81 -53.04 -9.31
CA ALA A 22 -14.13 -51.69 -9.84
C ALA A 22 -14.27 -50.64 -8.74
N THR A 23 -14.80 -50.98 -7.60
CA THR A 23 -14.97 -50.07 -6.45
C THR A 23 -13.63 -49.57 -5.88
N LEU A 24 -12.62 -50.47 -5.88
CA LEU A 24 -11.30 -50.11 -5.37
C LEU A 24 -10.58 -49.13 -6.33
N ILE A 25 -10.73 -49.32 -7.65
CA ILE A 25 -10.18 -48.40 -8.68
C ILE A 25 -10.87 -47.04 -8.60
N VAL A 26 -12.21 -47.03 -8.50
CA VAL A 26 -12.98 -45.77 -8.33
C VAL A 26 -12.59 -45.04 -7.05
N GLY A 27 -12.43 -45.75 -5.93
CA GLY A 27 -11.96 -45.18 -4.68
C GLY A 27 -10.57 -44.57 -4.81
N LEU A 28 -9.66 -45.25 -5.49
CA LEU A 28 -8.31 -44.74 -5.71
C LEU A 28 -8.31 -43.46 -6.59
N ILE A 29 -9.08 -43.44 -7.66
CA ILE A 29 -9.24 -42.23 -8.50
C ILE A 29 -9.83 -41.08 -7.71
N MET A 30 -10.85 -41.34 -6.89
CA MET A 30 -11.46 -40.30 -6.04
C MET A 30 -10.45 -39.70 -5.07
N ILE A 31 -9.62 -40.53 -4.41
CA ILE A 31 -8.59 -40.02 -3.48
C ILE A 31 -7.58 -39.16 -4.23
N VAL A 32 -7.12 -39.59 -5.43
CA VAL A 32 -6.20 -38.81 -6.24
C VAL A 32 -6.80 -37.47 -6.66
N LEU A 33 -8.08 -37.45 -7.09
CA LEU A 33 -8.75 -36.20 -7.46
C LEU A 33 -8.91 -35.25 -6.27
N ILE A 34 -9.32 -35.78 -5.12
CA ILE A 34 -9.44 -34.95 -3.90
C ILE A 34 -8.07 -34.40 -3.49
N THR A 35 -7.04 -35.22 -3.53
CA THR A 35 -5.67 -34.77 -3.19
C THR A 35 -5.21 -33.65 -4.11
N LEU A 36 -5.45 -33.76 -5.44
CA LEU A 36 -5.12 -32.70 -6.38
C LEU A 36 -5.88 -31.40 -6.11
N ILE A 37 -7.15 -31.48 -5.79
CA ILE A 37 -7.96 -30.29 -5.43
C ILE A 37 -7.41 -29.63 -4.16
N VAL A 38 -7.11 -30.41 -3.13
CA VAL A 38 -6.57 -29.91 -1.85
C VAL A 38 -5.21 -29.25 -2.05
N VAL A 39 -4.30 -29.87 -2.79
CA VAL A 39 -2.96 -29.29 -3.07
C VAL A 39 -3.09 -27.95 -3.82
N ASN A 40 -3.97 -27.85 -4.82
CA ASN A 40 -4.20 -26.61 -5.54
C ASN A 40 -4.81 -25.54 -4.65
N ALA A 41 -5.76 -25.89 -3.77
CA ALA A 41 -6.36 -24.95 -2.82
C ALA A 41 -5.32 -24.37 -1.83
N PHE A 42 -4.42 -25.20 -1.31
CA PHE A 42 -3.32 -24.73 -0.45
C PHE A 42 -2.35 -23.82 -1.18
N SER A 43 -2.02 -24.10 -2.43
CA SER A 43 -1.13 -23.27 -3.24
C SER A 43 -1.72 -21.88 -3.48
N LEU A 44 -3.02 -21.79 -3.80
CA LEU A 44 -3.73 -20.52 -3.97
C LEU A 44 -3.79 -19.73 -2.65
N SER A 45 -4.06 -20.40 -1.53
CA SER A 45 -4.11 -19.76 -0.21
C SER A 45 -2.76 -19.16 0.17
N SER A 46 -1.66 -19.89 -0.02
CA SER A 46 -0.31 -19.41 0.26
C SER A 46 0.08 -18.20 -0.60
N SER A 47 -0.31 -18.20 -1.88
CA SER A 47 -0.07 -17.07 -2.78
C SER A 47 -0.84 -15.81 -2.33
N ASN A 48 -2.09 -15.97 -1.92
CA ASN A 48 -2.90 -14.86 -1.40
C ASN A 48 -2.31 -14.27 -0.12
N LEU A 49 -1.84 -15.09 0.82
CA LEU A 49 -1.21 -14.62 2.05
C LEU A 49 0.06 -13.80 1.76
N LYS A 50 0.90 -14.24 0.82
CA LYS A 50 2.08 -13.47 0.39
C LYS A 50 1.71 -12.13 -0.23
N SER A 51 0.66 -12.11 -1.05
CA SER A 51 0.16 -10.87 -1.67
C SER A 51 -0.33 -9.88 -0.62
N VAL A 52 -1.10 -10.35 0.37
CA VAL A 52 -1.59 -9.50 1.48
C VAL A 52 -0.42 -8.97 2.31
N GLY A 53 0.57 -9.81 2.64
CA GLY A 53 1.77 -9.38 3.36
C GLY A 53 2.55 -8.29 2.63
N ASN A 54 2.72 -8.42 1.31
CA ASN A 54 3.39 -7.40 0.50
C ASN A 54 2.60 -6.08 0.44
N MET A 55 1.25 -6.16 0.39
CA MET A 55 0.41 -4.97 0.44
C MET A 55 0.51 -4.26 1.79
N GLN A 56 0.45 -5.01 2.89
CA GLN A 56 0.59 -4.45 4.24
C GLN A 56 1.93 -3.71 4.38
N GLN A 57 3.02 -4.34 3.98
CA GLN A 57 4.35 -3.75 4.06
C GLN A 57 4.49 -2.48 3.22
N ARG A 58 3.86 -2.45 2.03
CA ARG A 58 3.82 -1.26 1.20
C ARG A 58 3.04 -0.12 1.85
N GLU A 59 1.90 -0.41 2.48
CA GLU A 59 1.09 0.59 3.18
C GLU A 59 1.84 1.15 4.40
N GLU A 60 2.55 0.33 5.16
CA GLU A 60 3.40 0.78 6.26
C GLU A 60 4.52 1.71 5.76
N THR A 61 5.18 1.35 4.66
CA THR A 61 6.22 2.18 4.03
C THR A 61 5.65 3.53 3.56
N ILE A 62 4.45 3.56 3.00
CA ILE A 62 3.76 4.81 2.61
C ILE A 62 3.40 5.63 3.85
N ALA A 63 2.94 5.00 4.92
CA ALA A 63 2.62 5.67 6.17
C ALA A 63 3.87 6.34 6.78
N ALA A 64 5.02 5.65 6.78
CA ALA A 64 6.29 6.22 7.22
C ALA A 64 6.70 7.44 6.38
N ALA A 65 6.56 7.36 5.04
CA ALA A 65 6.84 8.49 4.17
C ALA A 65 5.95 9.70 4.47
N ASN A 66 4.64 9.47 4.65
CA ASN A 66 3.69 10.53 4.99
C ASN A 66 4.00 11.16 6.35
N GLN A 67 4.32 10.35 7.36
CA GLN A 67 4.70 10.87 8.68
C GLN A 67 5.95 11.74 8.59
N ALA A 68 6.96 11.34 7.82
CA ALA A 68 8.15 12.14 7.61
C ALA A 68 7.84 13.47 6.90
N ILE A 69 6.98 13.46 5.87
CA ILE A 69 6.54 14.67 5.19
C ILE A 69 5.81 15.62 6.16
N GLU A 70 4.91 15.09 7.01
CA GLU A 70 4.20 15.90 8.02
C GLU A 70 5.16 16.54 9.02
N LEU A 71 6.23 15.83 9.43
CA LEU A 71 7.27 16.39 10.29
C LEU A 71 8.01 17.55 9.59
N VAL A 72 8.30 17.42 8.28
CA VAL A 72 8.88 18.50 7.50
C VAL A 72 7.93 19.69 7.41
N ILE A 73 6.67 19.46 7.09
CA ILE A 73 5.64 20.52 6.98
C ILE A 73 5.45 21.26 8.30
N SER A 74 5.52 20.53 9.42
CA SER A 74 5.40 21.15 10.76
C SER A 74 6.63 21.97 11.18
N SER A 75 7.74 21.81 10.45
CA SER A 75 8.97 22.60 10.66
C SER A 75 8.97 23.89 9.85
N ALA A 76 9.96 24.76 10.08
CA ALA A 76 10.14 25.99 9.31
C ALA A 76 10.87 25.71 7.98
N PHE A 77 10.48 24.66 7.23
CA PHE A 77 11.16 24.17 6.02
C PHE A 77 11.30 25.24 4.92
N THR A 78 10.40 26.20 4.88
CA THR A 78 10.45 27.30 3.90
C THR A 78 11.54 28.32 4.18
N THR A 79 12.08 28.39 5.40
CA THR A 79 13.12 29.33 5.77
C THR A 79 14.50 28.86 5.28
N VAL A 80 14.79 27.59 5.49
CA VAL A 80 16.03 26.93 5.04
C VAL A 80 15.68 25.55 4.48
N PRO A 81 15.34 25.45 3.19
CA PRO A 81 15.04 24.17 2.56
C PRO A 81 16.32 23.31 2.51
N VAL A 82 16.30 22.17 3.23
CA VAL A 82 17.43 21.24 3.26
C VAL A 82 16.95 19.80 3.11
N ALA A 83 17.78 18.95 2.50
CA ALA A 83 17.54 17.52 2.51
C ALA A 83 17.80 16.96 3.90
N GLN A 84 16.97 16.02 4.34
CA GLN A 84 17.11 15.42 5.66
C GLN A 84 16.65 13.96 5.66
N THR A 85 17.20 13.18 6.59
CA THR A 85 16.75 11.82 6.84
C THR A 85 15.98 11.82 8.15
N ILE A 86 14.74 11.33 8.10
CA ILE A 86 13.84 11.24 9.24
C ILE A 86 13.64 9.78 9.59
N ASN A 87 13.96 9.43 10.83
CA ASN A 87 13.71 8.10 11.34
C ASN A 87 12.28 8.03 11.89
N VAL A 88 11.56 7.00 11.50
CA VAL A 88 10.15 6.80 11.84
C VAL A 88 9.99 5.46 12.55
N ASP A 89 9.33 5.50 13.71
CA ASP A 89 8.87 4.36 14.49
C ASP A 89 7.35 4.26 14.29
N ILE A 90 6.90 3.25 13.52
CA ILE A 90 5.49 3.08 13.16
C ILE A 90 4.71 2.39 14.29
N ASN A 91 5.35 1.45 14.98
CA ASN A 91 4.69 0.63 16.00
C ASN A 91 4.82 1.22 17.41
N ASN A 92 5.59 2.31 17.55
CA ASN A 92 5.83 3.04 18.79
C ASN A 92 6.46 2.18 19.89
N ASP A 93 7.39 1.28 19.50
CA ASP A 93 8.15 0.42 20.43
C ASP A 93 9.47 1.04 20.91
N GLY A 94 9.80 2.24 20.41
CA GLY A 94 11.01 2.97 20.72
C GLY A 94 12.19 2.63 19.82
N THR A 95 12.00 1.78 18.82
CA THR A 95 12.99 1.50 17.77
C THR A 95 12.54 2.09 16.43
N ASN A 96 13.51 2.55 15.63
CA ASN A 96 13.17 3.10 14.32
C ASN A 96 12.96 1.98 13.32
N ASP A 97 11.77 1.91 12.73
CA ASP A 97 11.44 0.91 11.70
C ASP A 97 11.92 1.35 10.30
N TYR A 98 11.82 2.64 10.00
CA TYR A 98 12.13 3.19 8.70
C TYR A 98 13.01 4.43 8.77
N ALA A 99 13.95 4.54 7.81
CA ALA A 99 14.70 5.76 7.54
C ALA A 99 14.19 6.38 6.25
N VAL A 100 13.54 7.54 6.36
CA VAL A 100 12.94 8.26 5.25
C VAL A 100 13.87 9.36 4.77
N ALA A 101 14.34 9.26 3.54
CA ALA A 101 15.12 10.32 2.89
C ALA A 101 14.16 11.35 2.27
N VAL A 102 14.13 12.54 2.82
CA VAL A 102 13.37 13.68 2.27
C VAL A 102 14.33 14.56 1.50
N ALA A 103 14.04 14.75 0.19
CA ALA A 103 14.79 15.62 -0.67
C ALA A 103 14.61 17.10 -0.26
N ILE A 104 15.45 17.99 -0.79
CA ILE A 104 15.29 19.42 -0.56
C ILE A 104 13.91 19.86 -1.06
N PRO A 105 13.04 20.45 -0.19
CA PRO A 105 11.77 21.00 -0.63
C PRO A 105 11.97 22.07 -1.71
N VAL A 106 11.22 21.99 -2.80
CA VAL A 106 11.38 22.90 -3.95
C VAL A 106 10.16 23.80 -4.09
N CYS A 107 10.37 25.11 -4.13
CA CYS A 107 9.32 26.04 -4.53
C CYS A 107 9.05 25.89 -6.04
N VAL A 108 7.83 25.48 -6.38
CA VAL A 108 7.42 25.24 -7.78
C VAL A 108 6.81 26.49 -8.41
N ARG A 109 6.11 27.28 -7.61
CA ARG A 109 5.37 28.45 -8.07
C ARG A 109 5.12 29.45 -6.95
N ALA A 110 5.20 30.75 -7.28
CA ALA A 110 4.76 31.82 -6.41
C ALA A 110 3.74 32.71 -7.14
N MET A 111 2.66 33.05 -6.47
CA MET A 111 1.63 33.96 -6.97
C MET A 111 1.27 34.98 -5.89
N VAL A 112 1.00 36.20 -6.28
CA VAL A 112 0.50 37.21 -5.34
C VAL A 112 -0.78 36.71 -4.70
N ALA A 113 -0.83 36.70 -3.36
CA ALA A 113 -2.05 36.40 -2.65
C ALA A 113 -3.01 37.57 -2.88
N GLY A 114 -4.16 37.31 -3.56
CA GLY A 114 -5.16 38.33 -3.75
C GLY A 114 -5.65 38.85 -2.40
N SER A 115 -5.68 40.15 -2.24
CA SER A 115 -6.38 40.78 -1.13
C SER A 115 -7.85 40.35 -1.20
N ALA A 116 -8.37 39.76 -0.12
CA ALA A 116 -9.80 39.47 -0.02
C ALA A 116 -10.53 40.83 -0.12
N SER A 117 -11.31 41.04 -1.16
CA SER A 117 -12.17 42.17 -1.34
C SER A 117 -13.24 42.19 -0.23
N GLY A 118 -12.95 42.83 0.89
CA GLY A 118 -13.87 42.88 2.03
C GLY A 118 -13.35 43.74 3.17
N SER A 119 -13.64 45.04 3.14
CA SER A 119 -13.27 46.06 4.09
C SER A 119 -11.85 46.62 3.95
N ASP A 120 -11.59 47.25 2.82
CA ASP A 120 -10.46 48.15 2.67
C ASP A 120 -10.82 49.51 3.34
N VAL A 121 -10.41 49.64 4.58
CA VAL A 121 -10.02 50.96 5.05
C VAL A 121 -8.69 51.23 4.35
N GLU A 122 -8.71 52.01 3.30
CA GLU A 122 -7.57 52.46 2.52
C GLU A 122 -6.62 53.25 3.47
N LEU A 123 -5.81 52.48 4.23
CA LEU A 123 -4.69 53.05 4.96
C LEU A 123 -3.52 53.06 4.00
N GLY A 124 -3.25 54.21 3.43
CA GLY A 124 -2.32 54.60 2.39
C GLY A 124 -1.31 53.57 1.91
N SER A 125 -1.08 53.50 0.62
CA SER A 125 -0.22 52.62 -0.20
C SER A 125 1.24 52.41 0.28
N ALA A 126 1.56 52.75 1.53
CA ALA A 126 2.91 52.59 2.12
C ALA A 126 3.08 51.29 2.94
N MET A 127 2.05 50.49 3.13
CA MET A 127 2.08 49.22 3.92
C MET A 127 1.47 48.02 3.18
N SER A 128 1.43 48.00 1.86
CA SER A 128 1.07 46.78 1.14
C SER A 128 2.26 45.81 1.15
N SER A 129 2.47 45.12 2.26
CA SER A 129 3.28 43.93 2.24
C SER A 129 2.58 42.91 1.35
N SER A 130 3.01 42.76 0.10
CA SER A 130 2.45 41.77 -0.77
C SER A 130 2.76 40.39 -0.21
N ASN A 131 1.69 39.66 0.16
CA ASN A 131 1.80 38.28 0.56
C ASN A 131 1.78 37.41 -0.72
N TRP A 132 2.51 36.33 -0.69
CA TRP A 132 2.65 35.38 -1.81
C TRP A 132 2.17 34.01 -1.41
N ASN A 133 1.26 33.45 -2.18
CA ASN A 133 0.96 32.03 -2.15
C ASN A 133 2.06 31.29 -2.89
N THR A 134 2.84 30.50 -2.18
CA THR A 134 3.91 29.67 -2.77
C THR A 134 3.52 28.21 -2.71
N ASP A 135 3.67 27.53 -3.83
CA ASP A 135 3.41 26.09 -3.92
C ASP A 135 4.74 25.35 -3.87
N TRP A 136 4.88 24.44 -2.93
CA TRP A 136 6.09 23.66 -2.67
C TRP A 136 5.87 22.19 -2.96
N ASP A 137 6.92 21.55 -3.48
CA ASP A 137 6.97 20.11 -3.73
C ASP A 137 7.92 19.46 -2.72
N ILE A 138 7.42 18.53 -1.94
CA ILE A 138 8.17 17.74 -0.95
C ILE A 138 8.19 16.30 -1.41
N ASP A 139 9.38 15.73 -1.49
CA ASP A 139 9.63 14.40 -2.03
C ASP A 139 10.30 13.53 -0.98
N ALA A 140 9.65 12.45 -0.57
CA ALA A 140 10.13 11.50 0.41
C ALA A 140 10.33 10.12 -0.22
N THR A 141 11.48 9.52 0.00
CA THR A 141 11.82 8.16 -0.44
C THR A 141 12.12 7.29 0.76
N VAL A 142 11.43 6.18 0.86
CA VAL A 142 11.65 5.15 1.89
C VAL A 142 12.11 3.88 1.21
N THR A 143 13.15 3.26 1.77
CA THR A 143 13.57 1.92 1.35
C THR A 143 13.46 1.01 2.55
N ASP A 144 12.64 -0.02 2.43
CA ASP A 144 12.52 -1.05 3.44
C ASP A 144 13.74 -1.99 3.36
N ALA A 145 14.47 -2.08 4.46
CA ALA A 145 15.68 -2.89 4.54
C ALA A 145 15.40 -4.40 4.48
N ALA A 146 14.21 -4.84 4.90
CA ALA A 146 13.85 -6.26 4.97
C ALA A 146 13.43 -6.82 3.59
N SER A 147 12.63 -6.07 2.84
CA SER A 147 12.13 -6.50 1.51
C SER A 147 12.91 -5.92 0.33
N GLY A 148 13.72 -4.87 0.56
CA GLY A 148 14.36 -4.09 -0.50
C GLY A 148 13.38 -3.25 -1.31
N THR A 149 12.12 -3.17 -0.89
CA THR A 149 11.09 -2.36 -1.57
C THR A 149 11.36 -0.88 -1.33
N SER A 150 11.32 -0.09 -2.39
CA SER A 150 11.44 1.37 -2.31
C SER A 150 10.14 2.03 -2.73
N VAL A 151 9.68 2.97 -1.92
CA VAL A 151 8.47 3.76 -2.18
C VAL A 151 8.84 5.24 -2.17
N ARG A 152 8.32 5.97 -3.13
CA ARG A 152 8.48 7.42 -3.25
C ARG A 152 7.12 8.08 -3.14
N VAL A 153 6.99 9.03 -2.21
CA VAL A 153 5.78 9.82 -1.97
C VAL A 153 6.12 11.29 -2.24
N ARG A 154 5.25 11.97 -2.98
CA ARG A 154 5.37 13.40 -3.25
C ARG A 154 4.12 14.11 -2.76
N GLN A 155 4.33 15.25 -2.09
CA GLN A 155 3.25 16.07 -1.56
C GLN A 155 3.46 17.53 -1.93
N GLY A 156 2.42 18.14 -2.51
CA GLY A 156 2.38 19.57 -2.74
C GLY A 156 1.81 20.30 -1.53
N VAL A 157 2.47 21.37 -1.11
CA VAL A 157 2.03 22.20 0.03
C VAL A 157 1.99 23.65 -0.39
N ARG A 158 0.94 24.36 0.03
CA ARG A 158 0.84 25.80 -0.16
C ARG A 158 1.17 26.55 1.12
N VAL A 159 2.10 27.49 1.01
CA VAL A 159 2.53 28.32 2.14
C VAL A 159 2.42 29.80 1.76
N LEU A 160 1.90 30.61 2.70
CA LEU A 160 1.86 32.05 2.54
C LEU A 160 3.16 32.66 3.05
N LEU A 161 3.91 33.34 2.18
CA LEU A 161 5.15 34.01 2.50
C LEU A 161 5.01 35.52 2.25
N ASN A 162 5.76 36.33 3.01
CA ASN A 162 5.92 37.74 2.69
C ASN A 162 6.93 37.90 1.53
N ASP A 163 7.03 39.10 0.97
CA ASP A 163 7.88 39.41 -0.17
C ASP A 163 9.37 39.08 0.08
N THR A 164 9.88 39.43 1.27
CA THR A 164 11.27 39.15 1.68
C THR A 164 11.55 37.65 1.76
N GLN A 165 10.67 36.89 2.39
CA GLN A 165 10.80 35.44 2.48
C GLN A 165 10.71 34.77 1.12
N LYS A 166 9.73 35.18 0.29
CA LYS A 166 9.57 34.67 -1.08
C LYS A 166 10.84 34.88 -1.88
N THR A 167 11.42 36.07 -1.88
CA THR A 167 12.58 36.39 -2.68
C THR A 167 13.83 35.58 -2.29
N SER A 168 13.92 35.14 -1.04
CA SER A 168 15.07 34.37 -0.55
C SER A 168 15.01 32.88 -0.95
N VAL A 169 13.83 32.30 -1.13
CA VAL A 169 13.66 30.82 -1.25
C VAL A 169 12.85 30.38 -2.47
N CYS A 170 12.20 31.31 -3.14
CA CYS A 170 11.30 31.03 -4.26
C CYS A 170 11.55 32.05 -5.39
N PRO A 171 12.48 31.77 -6.30
CA PRO A 171 12.89 32.68 -7.37
C PRO A 171 11.77 33.01 -8.36
#